data_816bb145d355327e93e2a29c984e2da1
#
_entry.id   816bb145d355327e93e2a29c984e2da1
#
_cell.length_a   1.000
_cell.length_b   1.000
_cell.length_c   1.000
_cell.angle_alpha   90.00
_cell.angle_beta   90.00
_cell.angle_gamma   90.00
#
_symmetry.space_group_name_H-M   'P 1'
#
loop_
_entity.id
_entity.type
_entity.pdbx_description
1 polymer ?
#
loop_
_entity_poly.entity_id
_entity_poly.type
_entity_poly.pdbx_seq_one_letter_code
_entity_poly.pdbx_strand_id
1 'polypeptide(L)'
;KGRCSVHIDKIKLSYYDGSDQDSIARGFSDGSYTKARLYPASSNFASVEEKYKDNIYNTQPGSGVAVLGFNIDRQAYEITTKTTDAQKSSTKKAILNKDFRQAIMFAFNRKAYVAQANGEASADKVIRNTFTPPNFVQIDGKDFGESVEKNLEEYGDEWKGVSVEDGKDTLYNPTKAKEEFAKAKEALQGQGVEFPIHLDLPVSSTYTEGVKQAQSFKQSIESTLGAENVVIDLNMVSEDDLNRVTYFAENASQQDWDLNNNLGWGPDYTDPSSYLDITNSKNGENANSYFGFDAGTNNAAAKEAGFDEYDQLIEDAHNETKDVNDRYEKYAKAQAWLTDSALLIPIHSDGASPGVRKTVPYTAAFAWTGHKGQTFNYKYLELQDKVLTTKENDEAREQWKK
;
A
#
# COMPACT_ATOMS: atom_id res chain seq x y z
N LYS A 1 -7.21 20.39 37.96
CA LYS A 1 -5.93 19.65 38.07
C LYS A 1 -6.22 18.19 37.75
N GLY A 2 -6.20 17.81 36.47
CA GLY A 2 -6.32 16.45 36.02
C GLY A 2 -5.07 15.68 36.45
N ARG A 3 -5.21 14.68 37.29
CA ARG A 3 -4.16 13.71 37.53
C ARG A 3 -3.99 12.89 36.27
N CYS A 4 -2.83 12.99 35.62
CA CYS A 4 -2.44 12.10 34.58
C CYS A 4 -2.16 10.73 35.20
N SER A 5 -3.13 9.80 35.18
CA SER A 5 -2.91 8.45 35.66
C SER A 5 -2.27 7.64 34.55
N VAL A 6 -1.05 7.16 34.78
CA VAL A 6 -0.39 6.13 33.95
C VAL A 6 -0.80 4.79 34.54
N HIS A 7 -1.37 3.90 33.74
CA HIS A 7 -1.88 2.60 34.17
C HIS A 7 -0.94 1.43 33.87
N ILE A 8 0.13 1.69 33.07
CA ILE A 8 1.08 0.67 32.64
C ILE A 8 2.47 1.03 33.15
N ASP A 9 3.02 0.18 34.05
CA ASP A 9 4.36 0.37 34.59
C ASP A 9 5.48 -0.14 33.70
N LYS A 10 5.19 -1.13 32.85
CA LYS A 10 6.20 -1.79 32.02
C LYS A 10 5.64 -2.19 30.67
N ILE A 11 6.37 -1.85 29.60
CA ILE A 11 6.13 -2.27 28.23
C ILE A 11 7.27 -3.18 27.82
N LYS A 12 6.93 -4.39 27.33
CA LYS A 12 7.89 -5.34 26.76
C LYS A 12 7.59 -5.52 25.28
N LEU A 13 8.53 -5.16 24.42
CA LEU A 13 8.48 -5.42 22.99
C LEU A 13 9.37 -6.62 22.68
N SER A 14 8.86 -7.57 21.91
CA SER A 14 9.61 -8.74 21.44
C SER A 14 9.67 -8.69 19.93
N TYR A 15 10.86 -8.93 19.37
CA TYR A 15 11.05 -9.03 17.94
C TYR A 15 10.34 -10.27 17.38
N TYR A 16 9.78 -10.13 16.20
CA TYR A 16 9.13 -11.19 15.44
C TYR A 16 9.51 -11.04 13.96
N ASP A 17 10.11 -12.07 13.39
CA ASP A 17 10.63 -12.08 12.02
C ASP A 17 9.59 -12.49 10.94
N GLY A 18 8.36 -12.80 11.34
CA GLY A 18 7.31 -13.22 10.40
C GLY A 18 7.33 -14.71 10.02
N SER A 19 8.34 -15.49 10.44
CA SER A 19 8.51 -16.89 10.01
C SER A 19 7.53 -17.87 10.66
N ASP A 20 7.22 -17.68 11.95
CA ASP A 20 6.29 -18.52 12.72
C ASP A 20 5.06 -17.72 13.17
N GLN A 21 4.09 -17.57 12.29
CA GLN A 21 2.85 -16.82 12.54
C GLN A 21 2.05 -17.34 13.74
N ASP A 22 2.16 -18.64 14.07
CA ASP A 22 1.47 -19.24 15.21
C ASP A 22 2.11 -18.90 16.55
N SER A 23 3.37 -18.46 16.57
CA SER A 23 4.07 -18.06 17.81
C SER A 23 3.41 -16.91 18.53
N ILE A 24 2.79 -15.99 17.80
CA ILE A 24 2.08 -14.84 18.35
C ILE A 24 0.82 -15.29 19.13
N ALA A 25 0.02 -16.17 18.54
CA ALA A 25 -1.16 -16.73 19.17
C ALA A 25 -0.79 -17.61 20.39
N ARG A 26 0.31 -18.39 20.31
CA ARG A 26 0.83 -19.16 21.46
C ARG A 26 1.27 -18.25 22.61
N GLY A 27 2.03 -17.19 22.33
CA GLY A 27 2.48 -16.23 23.32
C GLY A 27 1.32 -15.46 23.98
N PHE A 28 0.21 -15.25 23.28
CA PHE A 28 -1.02 -14.74 23.89
C PHE A 28 -1.67 -15.78 24.80
N SER A 29 -1.70 -17.03 24.36
CA SER A 29 -2.34 -18.13 25.10
C SER A 29 -1.61 -18.48 26.40
N ASP A 30 -0.29 -18.35 26.45
CA ASP A 30 0.53 -18.62 27.66
C ASP A 30 0.70 -17.38 28.56
N GLY A 31 0.16 -16.24 28.14
CA GLY A 31 0.21 -14.98 28.90
C GLY A 31 1.47 -14.15 28.69
N SER A 32 2.35 -14.52 27.75
CA SER A 32 3.54 -13.73 27.40
C SER A 32 3.16 -12.41 26.70
N TYR A 33 2.03 -12.40 25.98
CA TYR A 33 1.51 -11.23 25.29
C TYR A 33 0.14 -10.80 25.81
N THR A 34 -0.09 -9.49 25.83
CA THR A 34 -1.39 -8.88 26.19
C THR A 34 -2.28 -8.59 24.97
N LYS A 35 -1.69 -8.66 23.78
CA LYS A 35 -2.35 -8.48 22.47
C LYS A 35 -1.68 -9.37 21.45
N ALA A 36 -2.45 -9.98 20.56
CA ALA A 36 -1.94 -10.75 19.44
C ALA A 36 -2.74 -10.47 18.17
N ARG A 37 -2.04 -10.23 17.05
CA ARG A 37 -2.60 -10.39 15.72
C ARG A 37 -2.75 -11.88 15.44
N LEU A 38 -3.83 -12.26 14.80
CA LEU A 38 -4.03 -13.62 14.30
C LEU A 38 -3.82 -13.63 12.78
N TYR A 39 -3.35 -14.75 12.27
CA TYR A 39 -2.96 -14.88 10.87
C TYR A 39 -3.84 -15.92 10.15
N PRO A 40 -4.85 -15.47 9.37
CA PRO A 40 -5.74 -16.38 8.64
C PRO A 40 -5.04 -17.36 7.68
N ALA A 41 -3.87 -16.95 7.17
CA ALA A 41 -3.06 -17.77 6.29
C ALA A 41 -2.24 -18.87 7.02
N SER A 42 -2.21 -18.85 8.36
CA SER A 42 -1.51 -19.86 9.17
C SER A 42 -2.22 -21.22 9.12
N SER A 43 -1.43 -22.30 9.15
CA SER A 43 -1.96 -23.66 9.17
C SER A 43 -2.80 -24.01 10.41
N ASN A 44 -2.57 -23.33 11.53
CA ASN A 44 -3.29 -23.54 12.79
C ASN A 44 -4.43 -22.55 13.01
N PHE A 45 -4.71 -21.65 12.06
CA PHE A 45 -5.70 -20.58 12.25
C PHE A 45 -7.07 -21.11 12.67
N ALA A 46 -7.58 -22.19 12.06
CA ALA A 46 -8.87 -22.78 12.40
C ALA A 46 -8.95 -23.20 13.89
N SER A 47 -7.86 -23.73 14.43
CA SER A 47 -7.80 -24.11 15.86
C SER A 47 -7.78 -22.88 16.78
N VAL A 48 -7.06 -21.82 16.39
CA VAL A 48 -7.01 -20.56 17.13
C VAL A 48 -8.34 -19.83 17.06
N GLU A 49 -8.98 -19.83 15.90
CA GLU A 49 -10.31 -19.26 15.68
C GLU A 49 -11.36 -19.93 16.56
N GLU A 50 -11.42 -21.28 16.60
CA GLU A 50 -12.35 -21.99 17.47
C GLU A 50 -12.09 -21.71 18.95
N LYS A 51 -10.81 -21.63 19.37
CA LYS A 51 -10.44 -21.32 20.76
C LYS A 51 -10.90 -19.93 21.21
N TYR A 52 -10.84 -18.97 20.30
CA TYR A 52 -11.11 -17.56 20.60
C TYR A 52 -12.33 -16.99 19.86
N LYS A 53 -13.25 -17.85 19.38
CA LYS A 53 -14.40 -17.46 18.56
C LYS A 53 -15.23 -16.29 19.10
N ASP A 54 -15.36 -16.19 20.42
CA ASP A 54 -16.10 -15.13 21.09
C ASP A 54 -15.22 -13.91 21.48
N ASN A 55 -13.93 -13.94 21.13
CA ASN A 55 -12.95 -12.94 21.54
C ASN A 55 -12.24 -12.27 20.35
N ILE A 56 -12.41 -12.80 19.14
CA ILE A 56 -11.78 -12.22 17.93
C ILE A 56 -12.47 -10.90 17.61
N TYR A 57 -11.69 -9.88 17.44
CA TYR A 57 -12.11 -8.58 16.93
C TYR A 57 -11.24 -8.20 15.72
N ASN A 58 -11.80 -7.41 14.82
CA ASN A 58 -11.01 -6.78 13.75
C ASN A 58 -10.63 -5.37 14.14
N THR A 59 -9.38 -5.01 13.94
CA THR A 59 -8.92 -3.63 14.07
C THR A 59 -9.61 -2.74 13.01
N GLN A 60 -9.68 -1.44 13.28
CA GLN A 60 -10.20 -0.52 12.27
C GLN A 60 -9.16 -0.31 11.17
N PRO A 61 -9.58 -0.02 9.93
CA PRO A 61 -8.68 0.50 8.90
C PRO A 61 -7.97 1.75 9.39
N GLY A 62 -6.68 1.84 9.15
CA GLY A 62 -5.87 3.01 9.49
C GLY A 62 -5.77 4.01 8.33
N SER A 63 -5.00 5.08 8.55
CA SER A 63 -4.68 6.05 7.51
C SER A 63 -3.48 5.65 6.64
N GLY A 64 -2.70 4.65 7.05
CA GLY A 64 -1.60 4.12 6.26
C GLY A 64 -2.09 3.52 4.94
N VAL A 65 -1.21 3.51 3.96
CA VAL A 65 -1.43 2.89 2.66
C VAL A 65 -0.22 2.06 2.26
N ALA A 66 -0.44 0.79 1.94
CA ALA A 66 0.54 -0.06 1.27
C ALA A 66 0.40 0.12 -0.24
N VAL A 67 1.51 0.16 -0.96
CA VAL A 67 1.53 0.44 -2.39
C VAL A 67 2.48 -0.48 -3.14
N LEU A 68 2.24 -0.63 -4.45
CA LEU A 68 3.17 -1.20 -5.41
C LEU A 68 3.77 -0.07 -6.24
N GLY A 69 5.09 0.03 -6.28
CA GLY A 69 5.82 1.00 -7.10
C GLY A 69 6.47 0.36 -8.32
N PHE A 70 6.70 1.16 -9.36
CA PHE A 70 7.43 0.80 -10.57
C PHE A 70 8.77 1.53 -10.61
N ASN A 71 9.86 0.80 -10.80
CA ASN A 71 11.18 1.40 -11.03
C ASN A 71 11.31 1.85 -12.51
N ILE A 72 11.13 3.13 -12.75
CA ILE A 72 11.18 3.70 -14.09
C ILE A 72 12.61 3.90 -14.62
N ASP A 73 13.62 3.81 -13.75
CA ASP A 73 15.02 4.05 -14.11
C ASP A 73 15.99 3.06 -13.46
N ARG A 74 15.63 1.77 -13.44
CA ARG A 74 16.44 0.71 -12.83
C ARG A 74 17.87 0.69 -13.35
N GLN A 75 18.83 0.71 -12.43
CA GLN A 75 20.26 0.73 -12.72
C GLN A 75 20.99 -0.52 -12.19
N ALA A 76 20.46 -1.17 -11.13
CA ALA A 76 21.01 -2.38 -10.54
C ALA A 76 20.31 -3.64 -11.03
N TYR A 77 21.06 -4.73 -11.26
CA TYR A 77 20.57 -6.01 -11.78
C TYR A 77 21.28 -7.21 -11.13
N GLU A 78 21.56 -7.12 -9.83
CA GLU A 78 22.11 -8.25 -9.05
C GLU A 78 21.01 -9.28 -8.75
N ILE A 79 19.79 -8.78 -8.48
CA ILE A 79 18.59 -9.59 -8.23
C ILE A 79 17.71 -9.54 -9.49
N THR A 80 18.02 -10.37 -10.48
CA THR A 80 17.26 -10.40 -11.73
C THR A 80 17.23 -11.79 -12.36
N THR A 81 16.13 -12.10 -13.04
CA THR A 81 16.02 -13.28 -13.93
C THR A 81 16.40 -12.94 -15.37
N LYS A 82 16.54 -11.67 -15.70
CA LYS A 82 16.88 -11.19 -17.04
C LYS A 82 18.34 -11.52 -17.38
N THR A 83 18.54 -12.18 -18.50
CA THR A 83 19.87 -12.65 -18.94
C THR A 83 20.46 -11.83 -20.09
N THR A 84 19.65 -11.00 -20.75
CA THR A 84 20.09 -10.20 -21.90
C THR A 84 19.78 -8.71 -21.71
N ASP A 85 20.54 -7.86 -22.38
CA ASP A 85 20.28 -6.42 -22.41
C ASP A 85 18.98 -6.08 -23.15
N ALA A 86 18.56 -6.92 -24.10
CA ALA A 86 17.29 -6.77 -24.78
C ALA A 86 16.11 -6.93 -23.82
N GLN A 87 16.14 -7.93 -22.93
CA GLN A 87 15.12 -8.10 -21.87
C GLN A 87 15.08 -6.90 -20.92
N LYS A 88 16.25 -6.42 -20.46
CA LYS A 88 16.33 -5.22 -19.58
C LYS A 88 15.74 -3.98 -20.25
N SER A 89 16.11 -3.75 -21.53
CA SER A 89 15.60 -2.63 -22.32
C SER A 89 14.10 -2.76 -22.57
N SER A 90 13.60 -3.96 -22.89
CA SER A 90 12.18 -4.21 -23.09
C SER A 90 11.35 -3.92 -21.84
N THR A 91 11.83 -4.35 -20.69
CA THR A 91 11.18 -4.06 -19.39
C THR A 91 11.17 -2.57 -19.08
N LYS A 92 12.30 -1.86 -19.28
CA LYS A 92 12.35 -0.40 -19.02
C LYS A 92 11.36 0.34 -19.93
N LYS A 93 11.29 0.04 -21.22
CA LYS A 93 10.34 0.64 -22.15
C LYS A 93 8.88 0.34 -21.76
N ALA A 94 8.60 -0.90 -21.35
CA ALA A 94 7.27 -1.29 -20.90
C ALA A 94 6.85 -0.51 -19.63
N ILE A 95 7.73 -0.41 -18.65
CA ILE A 95 7.45 0.35 -17.41
C ILE A 95 7.24 1.84 -17.68
N LEU A 96 7.94 2.45 -18.64
CA LEU A 96 7.74 3.85 -19.04
C LEU A 96 6.43 4.08 -19.81
N ASN A 97 5.84 3.05 -20.41
CA ASN A 97 4.55 3.16 -21.10
C ASN A 97 3.39 3.19 -20.09
N LYS A 98 2.56 4.25 -20.12
CA LYS A 98 1.42 4.43 -19.21
C LYS A 98 0.38 3.31 -19.36
N ASP A 99 0.00 2.96 -20.59
CA ASP A 99 -1.02 1.95 -20.84
C ASP A 99 -0.59 0.59 -20.31
N PHE A 100 0.72 0.29 -20.33
CA PHE A 100 1.28 -0.93 -19.73
C PHE A 100 1.11 -0.94 -18.20
N ARG A 101 1.41 0.17 -17.53
CA ARG A 101 1.24 0.28 -16.07
C ARG A 101 -0.24 0.21 -15.68
N GLN A 102 -1.12 0.86 -16.44
CA GLN A 102 -2.57 0.79 -16.25
C GLN A 102 -3.08 -0.64 -16.46
N ALA A 103 -2.56 -1.36 -17.47
CA ALA A 103 -2.91 -2.77 -17.66
C ALA A 103 -2.56 -3.64 -16.43
N ILE A 104 -1.38 -3.43 -15.83
CA ILE A 104 -0.98 -4.11 -14.58
C ILE A 104 -1.92 -3.71 -13.45
N MET A 105 -2.24 -2.43 -13.29
CA MET A 105 -3.14 -1.93 -12.23
C MET A 105 -4.54 -2.54 -12.34
N PHE A 106 -5.14 -2.54 -13.52
CA PHE A 106 -6.47 -3.12 -13.74
C PHE A 106 -6.49 -4.66 -13.69
N ALA A 107 -5.33 -5.32 -13.93
CA ALA A 107 -5.20 -6.77 -13.80
C ALA A 107 -5.00 -7.23 -12.35
N PHE A 108 -4.65 -6.34 -11.43
CA PHE A 108 -4.30 -6.67 -10.05
C PHE A 108 -5.55 -6.88 -9.19
N ASN A 109 -5.87 -8.15 -8.88
CA ASN A 109 -6.93 -8.52 -7.93
C ASN A 109 -6.44 -8.29 -6.49
N ARG A 110 -6.61 -7.05 -5.99
CA ARG A 110 -6.14 -6.65 -4.65
C ARG A 110 -6.93 -7.33 -3.55
N LYS A 111 -8.21 -7.65 -3.78
CA LYS A 111 -9.00 -8.43 -2.82
C LYS A 111 -8.38 -9.80 -2.57
N ALA A 112 -8.05 -10.54 -3.62
CA ALA A 112 -7.39 -11.84 -3.49
C ALA A 112 -6.01 -11.74 -2.84
N TYR A 113 -5.25 -10.67 -3.15
CA TYR A 113 -3.96 -10.38 -2.54
C TYR A 113 -4.08 -10.10 -1.03
N VAL A 114 -4.98 -9.21 -0.62
CA VAL A 114 -5.19 -8.84 0.78
C VAL A 114 -5.75 -10.00 1.59
N ALA A 115 -6.59 -10.85 0.98
CA ALA A 115 -7.15 -12.03 1.64
C ALA A 115 -6.07 -13.01 2.13
N GLN A 116 -4.89 -13.03 1.50
CA GLN A 116 -3.77 -13.88 1.96
C GLN A 116 -3.29 -13.51 3.37
N ALA A 117 -3.45 -12.25 3.75
CA ALA A 117 -3.03 -11.73 5.05
C ALA A 117 -4.20 -11.58 6.03
N ASN A 118 -5.32 -11.01 5.57
CA ASN A 118 -6.43 -10.58 6.43
C ASN A 118 -7.60 -11.58 6.45
N GLY A 119 -7.59 -12.57 5.55
CA GLY A 119 -8.72 -13.47 5.31
C GLY A 119 -9.81 -12.82 4.43
N GLU A 120 -10.61 -13.64 3.75
CA GLU A 120 -11.66 -13.23 2.81
C GLU A 120 -12.68 -12.26 3.43
N ALA A 121 -13.09 -12.53 4.68
CA ALA A 121 -14.13 -11.72 5.35
C ALA A 121 -13.69 -10.30 5.70
N SER A 122 -12.40 -10.02 5.67
CA SER A 122 -11.81 -8.73 6.06
C SER A 122 -11.12 -8.00 4.91
N ALA A 123 -10.87 -8.67 3.78
CA ALA A 123 -10.09 -8.13 2.68
C ALA A 123 -10.67 -6.82 2.14
N ASP A 124 -11.96 -6.76 1.88
CA ASP A 124 -12.61 -5.55 1.33
C ASP A 124 -12.46 -4.33 2.25
N LYS A 125 -12.43 -4.53 3.56
CA LYS A 125 -12.43 -3.43 4.55
C LYS A 125 -11.20 -2.51 4.48
N VAL A 126 -10.12 -2.97 3.91
CA VAL A 126 -8.84 -2.25 3.87
C VAL A 126 -8.36 -1.89 2.47
N ILE A 127 -9.07 -2.27 1.42
CA ILE A 127 -8.66 -1.93 0.05
C ILE A 127 -8.62 -0.41 -0.12
N ARG A 128 -7.54 0.07 -0.73
CA ARG A 128 -7.31 1.47 -1.13
C ARG A 128 -7.29 1.60 -2.64
N ASN A 129 -7.93 2.64 -3.16
CA ASN A 129 -7.94 2.95 -4.59
C ASN A 129 -7.09 4.19 -4.93
N THR A 130 -6.74 4.98 -3.92
CA THR A 130 -5.87 6.16 -4.05
C THR A 130 -4.78 6.16 -2.99
N PHE A 131 -3.70 6.88 -3.25
CA PHE A 131 -2.60 7.03 -2.30
C PHE A 131 -3.05 7.87 -1.10
N THR A 132 -3.68 9.04 -1.34
CA THR A 132 -4.41 9.78 -0.30
C THR A 132 -5.79 9.16 -0.13
N PRO A 133 -6.20 8.72 1.08
CA PRO A 133 -7.55 8.17 1.28
C PRO A 133 -8.66 9.14 0.84
N PRO A 134 -9.74 8.66 0.20
CA PRO A 134 -10.79 9.52 -0.35
C PRO A 134 -11.52 10.36 0.71
N ASN A 135 -11.61 9.87 1.95
CA ASN A 135 -12.25 10.56 3.08
C ASN A 135 -11.25 11.23 4.03
N PHE A 136 -10.01 11.48 3.56
CA PHE A 136 -8.95 12.03 4.39
C PHE A 136 -9.19 13.48 4.80
N VAL A 137 -9.65 14.30 3.86
CA VAL A 137 -10.10 15.68 4.06
C VAL A 137 -11.42 15.93 3.33
N GLN A 138 -12.07 17.05 3.65
CA GLN A 138 -13.29 17.47 2.96
C GLN A 138 -13.07 18.77 2.20
N ILE A 139 -13.73 18.87 1.05
CA ILE A 139 -13.77 20.06 0.19
C ILE A 139 -15.23 20.52 0.14
N ASP A 140 -15.53 21.67 0.72
CA ASP A 140 -16.89 22.19 0.83
C ASP A 140 -17.90 21.17 1.41
N GLY A 141 -17.45 20.37 2.40
CA GLY A 141 -18.26 19.36 3.08
C GLY A 141 -18.45 18.04 2.33
N LYS A 142 -17.77 17.85 1.20
CA LYS A 142 -17.71 16.61 0.44
C LYS A 142 -16.37 15.93 0.61
N ASP A 143 -16.33 14.62 0.45
CA ASP A 143 -15.08 13.88 0.54
C ASP A 143 -14.12 14.24 -0.60
N PHE A 144 -12.83 14.31 -0.28
CA PHE A 144 -11.74 14.56 -1.23
C PHE A 144 -11.79 13.64 -2.46
N GLY A 145 -12.19 12.37 -2.25
CA GLY A 145 -12.34 11.37 -3.31
C GLY A 145 -13.31 11.77 -4.42
N GLU A 146 -14.38 12.50 -4.11
CA GLU A 146 -15.33 12.97 -5.15
C GLU A 146 -14.64 13.91 -6.14
N SER A 147 -13.74 14.77 -5.64
CA SER A 147 -12.96 15.66 -6.48
C SER A 147 -11.90 14.91 -7.28
N VAL A 148 -11.28 13.89 -6.69
CA VAL A 148 -10.35 13.01 -7.41
C VAL A 148 -11.04 12.28 -8.55
N GLU A 149 -12.22 11.69 -8.32
CA GLU A 149 -13.02 11.00 -9.36
C GLU A 149 -13.34 11.92 -10.54
N LYS A 150 -13.80 13.13 -10.24
CA LYS A 150 -14.11 14.13 -11.26
C LYS A 150 -12.89 14.49 -12.11
N ASN A 151 -11.73 14.68 -11.49
CA ASN A 151 -10.50 15.01 -12.21
C ASN A 151 -9.95 13.79 -12.98
N LEU A 152 -10.16 12.56 -12.51
CA LEU A 152 -9.78 11.32 -13.22
C LEU A 152 -10.51 11.19 -14.56
N GLU A 153 -11.81 11.52 -14.62
CA GLU A 153 -12.58 11.44 -15.87
C GLU A 153 -12.04 12.33 -16.99
N GLU A 154 -11.24 13.35 -16.66
CA GLU A 154 -10.59 14.23 -17.65
C GLU A 154 -9.42 13.53 -18.38
N TYR A 155 -8.84 12.45 -17.81
CA TYR A 155 -7.71 11.74 -18.39
C TYR A 155 -8.10 10.71 -19.46
N GLY A 156 -9.31 10.14 -19.39
CA GLY A 156 -9.76 9.20 -20.43
C GLY A 156 -11.03 8.43 -20.09
N ASP A 157 -11.51 7.70 -21.12
CA ASP A 157 -12.73 6.90 -21.02
C ASP A 157 -12.58 5.72 -20.03
N GLU A 158 -11.37 5.28 -19.77
CA GLU A 158 -11.03 4.23 -18.80
C GLU A 158 -11.45 4.61 -17.38
N TRP A 159 -11.58 5.88 -17.09
CA TRP A 159 -11.94 6.38 -15.76
C TRP A 159 -13.43 6.65 -15.57
N LYS A 160 -14.22 6.60 -16.65
CA LYS A 160 -15.66 6.85 -16.55
C LYS A 160 -16.36 5.85 -15.64
N GLY A 161 -17.00 6.38 -14.59
CA GLY A 161 -17.74 5.60 -13.59
C GLY A 161 -16.85 4.75 -12.68
N VAL A 162 -15.55 5.01 -12.63
CA VAL A 162 -14.66 4.39 -11.64
C VAL A 162 -14.79 5.16 -10.32
N SER A 163 -15.16 4.45 -9.24
CA SER A 163 -15.14 5.01 -7.90
C SER A 163 -13.78 4.78 -7.23
N VAL A 164 -13.30 5.79 -6.51
CA VAL A 164 -12.10 5.68 -5.69
C VAL A 164 -12.43 5.37 -4.22
N GLU A 165 -13.70 5.08 -3.91
CA GLU A 165 -14.15 4.75 -2.55
C GLU A 165 -13.38 3.55 -1.99
N ASP A 166 -12.93 3.67 -0.73
CA ASP A 166 -12.26 2.60 -0.01
C ASP A 166 -13.19 1.41 0.28
N GLY A 167 -12.58 0.25 0.49
CA GLY A 167 -13.33 -0.96 0.85
C GLY A 167 -13.96 -1.67 -0.35
N LYS A 168 -13.65 -1.24 -1.55
CA LYS A 168 -14.08 -1.88 -2.81
C LYS A 168 -12.89 -1.97 -3.75
N ASP A 169 -12.70 -3.11 -4.41
CA ASP A 169 -11.66 -3.26 -5.43
C ASP A 169 -12.15 -2.74 -6.80
N THR A 170 -12.32 -1.43 -6.89
CA THR A 170 -12.92 -0.76 -8.06
C THR A 170 -11.95 -0.66 -9.25
N LEU A 171 -10.64 -0.72 -8.98
CA LEU A 171 -9.63 -0.72 -10.04
C LEU A 171 -9.41 -2.10 -10.66
N TYR A 172 -9.80 -3.19 -10.00
CA TYR A 172 -9.69 -4.52 -10.60
C TYR A 172 -10.72 -4.69 -11.71
N ASN A 173 -10.25 -4.69 -12.96
CA ASN A 173 -11.10 -4.84 -14.13
C ASN A 173 -10.33 -5.57 -15.26
N PRO A 174 -10.44 -6.91 -15.35
CA PRO A 174 -9.73 -7.69 -16.35
C PRO A 174 -10.03 -7.31 -17.81
N THR A 175 -11.20 -6.73 -18.09
CA THR A 175 -11.53 -6.26 -19.44
C THR A 175 -10.72 -5.01 -19.79
N LYS A 176 -10.75 -3.99 -18.94
CA LYS A 176 -9.92 -2.78 -19.09
C LYS A 176 -8.43 -3.12 -19.14
N ALA A 177 -7.97 -4.05 -18.28
CA ALA A 177 -6.59 -4.51 -18.29
C ALA A 177 -6.15 -5.00 -19.67
N LYS A 178 -6.99 -5.78 -20.34
CA LYS A 178 -6.70 -6.29 -21.69
C LYS A 178 -6.75 -5.20 -22.77
N GLU A 179 -7.65 -4.25 -22.63
CA GLU A 179 -7.78 -3.10 -23.53
C GLU A 179 -6.53 -2.21 -23.44
N GLU A 180 -6.12 -1.83 -22.23
CA GLU A 180 -4.89 -1.04 -22.04
C GLU A 180 -3.64 -1.82 -22.46
N PHE A 181 -3.58 -3.13 -22.16
CA PHE A 181 -2.47 -3.94 -22.62
C PHE A 181 -2.38 -4.03 -24.16
N ALA A 182 -3.50 -4.08 -24.87
CA ALA A 182 -3.50 -4.10 -26.33
C ALA A 182 -2.90 -2.82 -26.91
N LYS A 183 -3.26 -1.64 -26.35
CA LYS A 183 -2.66 -0.34 -26.72
C LYS A 183 -1.15 -0.34 -26.44
N ALA A 184 -0.76 -0.73 -25.23
CA ALA A 184 0.64 -0.83 -24.83
C ALA A 184 1.44 -1.75 -25.74
N LYS A 185 0.92 -2.93 -26.06
CA LYS A 185 1.59 -3.93 -26.88
C LYS A 185 1.86 -3.40 -28.30
N GLU A 186 0.88 -2.75 -28.92
CA GLU A 186 1.05 -2.13 -30.24
C GLU A 186 2.17 -1.08 -30.23
N ALA A 187 2.15 -0.16 -29.26
CA ALA A 187 3.17 0.88 -29.11
C ALA A 187 4.56 0.30 -28.85
N LEU A 188 4.67 -0.70 -27.96
CA LEU A 188 5.93 -1.33 -27.58
C LEU A 188 6.52 -2.18 -28.71
N GLN A 189 5.70 -2.90 -29.48
CA GLN A 189 6.15 -3.63 -30.66
C GLN A 189 6.76 -2.68 -31.69
N GLY A 190 6.17 -1.49 -31.88
CA GLY A 190 6.72 -0.44 -32.73
C GLY A 190 8.10 0.08 -32.32
N GLN A 191 8.43 -0.11 -31.01
CA GLN A 191 9.74 0.25 -30.43
C GLN A 191 10.73 -0.92 -30.37
N GLY A 192 10.40 -2.09 -30.96
CA GLY A 192 11.24 -3.28 -30.96
C GLY A 192 11.34 -3.98 -29.58
N VAL A 193 10.31 -3.88 -28.78
CA VAL A 193 10.22 -4.56 -27.47
C VAL A 193 9.97 -6.05 -27.67
N GLU A 194 10.71 -6.89 -26.94
CA GLU A 194 10.55 -8.34 -26.92
C GLU A 194 9.58 -8.78 -25.81
N PHE A 195 8.71 -9.73 -26.13
CA PHE A 195 7.77 -10.34 -25.17
C PHE A 195 8.16 -11.80 -24.90
N PRO A 196 7.84 -12.34 -23.69
CA PRO A 196 7.17 -11.66 -22.58
C PRO A 196 8.03 -10.58 -21.91
N ILE A 197 7.35 -9.56 -21.34
CA ILE A 197 7.98 -8.60 -20.45
C ILE A 197 8.21 -9.29 -19.10
N HIS A 198 9.45 -9.31 -18.63
CA HIS A 198 9.86 -9.86 -17.35
C HIS A 198 9.94 -8.76 -16.29
N LEU A 199 9.15 -8.88 -15.20
CA LEU A 199 9.11 -7.93 -14.11
C LEU A 199 9.64 -8.60 -12.83
N ASP A 200 10.85 -8.23 -12.42
CA ASP A 200 11.45 -8.71 -11.17
C ASP A 200 10.75 -8.08 -9.95
N LEU A 201 10.26 -8.94 -9.06
CA LEU A 201 9.68 -8.57 -7.78
C LEU A 201 10.44 -9.31 -6.66
N PRO A 202 11.34 -8.64 -5.93
CA PRO A 202 12.04 -9.25 -4.79
C PRO A 202 11.07 -9.49 -3.63
N VAL A 203 11.17 -10.67 -3.01
CA VAL A 203 10.28 -11.12 -1.93
C VAL A 203 11.11 -11.78 -0.84
N SER A 204 10.86 -11.43 0.43
CA SER A 204 11.49 -12.12 1.56
C SER A 204 11.02 -13.57 1.62
N SER A 205 11.96 -14.53 1.50
CA SER A 205 11.67 -15.97 1.52
C SER A 205 11.18 -16.47 2.88
N THR A 206 11.43 -15.72 3.96
CA THR A 206 11.04 -16.07 5.33
C THR A 206 9.69 -15.49 5.73
N TYR A 207 9.20 -14.44 5.05
CA TYR A 207 7.92 -13.82 5.34
C TYR A 207 6.79 -14.52 4.58
N THR A 208 6.21 -15.57 5.18
CA THR A 208 5.21 -16.46 4.55
C THR A 208 4.01 -15.71 3.97
N GLU A 209 3.50 -14.69 4.67
CA GLU A 209 2.37 -13.87 4.23
C GLU A 209 2.72 -13.10 2.95
N GLY A 210 3.88 -12.43 2.94
CA GLY A 210 4.38 -11.71 1.77
C GLY A 210 4.60 -12.61 0.55
N VAL A 211 5.09 -13.84 0.76
CA VAL A 211 5.23 -14.84 -0.31
C VAL A 211 3.88 -15.18 -0.93
N LYS A 212 2.85 -15.47 -0.10
CA LYS A 212 1.50 -15.77 -0.58
C LYS A 212 0.87 -14.59 -1.32
N GLN A 213 1.07 -13.38 -0.80
CA GLN A 213 0.62 -12.15 -1.45
C GLN A 213 1.29 -11.95 -2.82
N ALA A 214 2.60 -12.10 -2.91
CA ALA A 214 3.34 -11.99 -4.17
C ALA A 214 2.90 -13.06 -5.19
N GLN A 215 2.64 -14.29 -4.74
CA GLN A 215 2.09 -15.36 -5.58
C GLN A 215 0.68 -15.02 -6.09
N SER A 216 -0.18 -14.44 -5.24
CA SER A 216 -1.51 -13.97 -5.63
C SER A 216 -1.42 -12.85 -6.69
N PHE A 217 -0.52 -11.89 -6.52
CA PHE A 217 -0.25 -10.86 -7.51
C PHE A 217 0.19 -11.45 -8.84
N LYS A 218 1.24 -12.31 -8.84
CA LYS A 218 1.72 -13.02 -10.04
C LYS A 218 0.58 -13.74 -10.75
N GLN A 219 -0.20 -14.53 -10.03
CA GLN A 219 -1.33 -15.26 -10.60
C GLN A 219 -2.35 -14.30 -11.23
N SER A 220 -2.68 -13.20 -10.57
CA SER A 220 -3.64 -12.22 -11.07
C SER A 220 -3.19 -11.62 -12.41
N ILE A 221 -1.95 -11.16 -12.48
CA ILE A 221 -1.38 -10.53 -13.68
C ILE A 221 -1.28 -11.54 -14.82
N GLU A 222 -0.63 -12.68 -14.60
CA GLU A 222 -0.36 -13.67 -15.65
C GLU A 222 -1.64 -14.34 -16.16
N SER A 223 -2.64 -14.59 -15.30
CA SER A 223 -3.93 -15.13 -15.75
C SER A 223 -4.77 -14.13 -16.54
N THR A 224 -4.60 -12.82 -16.29
CA THR A 224 -5.36 -11.77 -16.99
C THR A 224 -4.73 -11.39 -18.31
N LEU A 225 -3.40 -11.16 -18.33
CA LEU A 225 -2.68 -10.65 -19.50
C LEU A 225 -2.02 -11.73 -20.35
N GLY A 226 -1.86 -12.94 -19.81
CA GLY A 226 -1.15 -14.06 -20.43
C GLY A 226 0.34 -14.06 -20.10
N ALA A 227 0.88 -15.23 -19.69
CA ALA A 227 2.31 -15.38 -19.38
C ALA A 227 3.21 -15.24 -20.61
N GLU A 228 2.66 -15.39 -21.81
CA GLU A 228 3.34 -15.10 -23.07
C GLU A 228 3.53 -13.59 -23.34
N ASN A 229 2.87 -12.76 -22.55
CA ASN A 229 2.95 -11.31 -22.64
C ASN A 229 3.70 -10.69 -21.46
N VAL A 230 3.38 -11.10 -20.25
CA VAL A 230 3.96 -10.56 -19.00
C VAL A 230 4.25 -11.70 -18.04
N VAL A 231 5.45 -11.72 -17.49
CA VAL A 231 5.88 -12.67 -16.44
C VAL A 231 6.30 -11.88 -15.21
N ILE A 232 5.72 -12.21 -14.07
CA ILE A 232 6.17 -11.70 -12.77
C ILE A 232 7.19 -12.67 -12.20
N ASP A 233 8.44 -12.25 -12.14
CA ASP A 233 9.55 -13.02 -11.61
C ASP A 233 9.69 -12.76 -10.11
N LEU A 234 9.28 -13.73 -9.30
CA LEU A 234 9.42 -13.66 -7.85
C LEU A 234 10.85 -14.00 -7.45
N ASN A 235 11.64 -13.00 -7.15
CA ASN A 235 13.03 -13.15 -6.72
C ASN A 235 13.05 -13.40 -5.21
N MET A 236 13.12 -14.69 -4.81
CA MET A 236 13.13 -15.10 -3.41
C MET A 236 14.49 -14.80 -2.79
N VAL A 237 14.55 -13.83 -1.88
CA VAL A 237 15.78 -13.36 -1.22
C VAL A 237 15.66 -13.45 0.30
N SER A 238 16.76 -13.21 1.02
CA SER A 238 16.73 -12.99 2.47
C SER A 238 16.02 -11.67 2.80
N GLU A 239 15.54 -11.51 4.03
CA GLU A 239 14.97 -10.24 4.48
C GLU A 239 16.02 -9.10 4.45
N ASP A 240 17.26 -9.40 4.82
CA ASP A 240 18.36 -8.43 4.77
C ASP A 240 18.63 -7.97 3.32
N ASP A 241 18.64 -8.89 2.36
CA ASP A 241 18.82 -8.55 0.94
C ASP A 241 17.62 -7.76 0.40
N LEU A 242 16.39 -8.16 0.76
CA LEU A 242 15.20 -7.38 0.38
C LEU A 242 15.32 -5.95 0.87
N ASN A 243 15.62 -5.75 2.14
CA ASN A 243 15.76 -4.42 2.73
C ASN A 243 16.92 -3.63 2.12
N ARG A 244 18.04 -4.27 1.82
CA ARG A 244 19.21 -3.66 1.17
C ARG A 244 18.88 -3.09 -0.20
N VAL A 245 18.08 -3.79 -0.99
CA VAL A 245 17.75 -3.38 -2.37
C VAL A 245 16.46 -2.57 -2.49
N THR A 246 15.76 -2.33 -1.38
CA THR A 246 14.50 -1.56 -1.32
C THR A 246 14.57 -0.47 -0.26
N TYR A 247 14.20 -0.78 0.98
CA TYR A 247 13.99 0.18 2.07
C TYR A 247 15.26 0.89 2.54
N PHE A 248 16.40 0.17 2.59
CA PHE A 248 17.69 0.74 3.00
C PHE A 248 18.57 1.19 1.83
N ALA A 249 18.07 1.13 0.60
CA ALA A 249 18.76 1.69 -0.55
C ALA A 249 18.77 3.23 -0.42
N GLU A 250 19.99 3.80 -0.33
CA GLU A 250 20.18 5.24 -0.08
C GLU A 250 19.94 6.11 -1.32
N ASN A 251 20.00 5.49 -2.50
CA ASN A 251 19.84 6.18 -3.79
C ASN A 251 19.34 5.23 -4.87
N ALA A 252 18.94 5.78 -6.02
CA ALA A 252 18.37 5.04 -7.14
C ALA A 252 19.27 3.93 -7.68
N SER A 253 20.59 4.09 -7.65
CA SER A 253 21.53 3.07 -8.15
C SER A 253 21.61 1.80 -7.31
N GLN A 254 21.04 1.82 -6.11
CA GLN A 254 20.94 0.67 -5.21
C GLN A 254 19.56 0.00 -5.26
N GLN A 255 18.57 0.62 -5.89
CA GLN A 255 17.22 0.07 -6.07
C GLN A 255 17.26 -1.03 -7.13
N ASP A 256 17.16 -2.31 -6.70
CA ASP A 256 17.35 -3.47 -7.59
C ASP A 256 16.06 -4.29 -7.74
N TRP A 257 15.09 -3.71 -8.42
CA TRP A 257 13.77 -4.28 -8.67
C TRP A 257 13.10 -3.57 -9.86
N ASP A 258 12.14 -4.22 -10.51
CA ASP A 258 11.21 -3.59 -11.46
C ASP A 258 9.92 -3.20 -10.77
N LEU A 259 9.47 -4.05 -9.84
CA LEU A 259 8.31 -3.85 -8.98
C LEU A 259 8.72 -3.96 -7.51
N ASN A 260 8.15 -3.10 -6.68
CA ASN A 260 8.34 -3.14 -5.23
C ASN A 260 6.99 -3.04 -4.52
N ASN A 261 6.60 -4.08 -3.78
CA ASN A 261 5.40 -4.11 -2.94
C ASN A 261 5.71 -4.01 -1.44
N ASN A 262 6.97 -3.77 -1.08
CA ASN A 262 7.40 -3.53 0.30
C ASN A 262 7.43 -2.01 0.58
N LEU A 263 6.39 -1.32 0.15
CA LEU A 263 6.24 0.12 0.24
C LEU A 263 4.96 0.49 0.99
N GLY A 264 5.02 1.59 1.69
CA GLY A 264 3.85 2.14 2.39
C GLY A 264 4.12 3.50 2.97
N TRP A 265 3.05 4.21 3.27
CA TRP A 265 3.11 5.54 3.87
C TRP A 265 1.98 5.76 4.87
N GLY A 266 2.22 6.62 5.83
CA GLY A 266 1.21 7.12 6.77
C GLY A 266 1.36 8.62 6.95
N PRO A 267 0.25 9.39 7.03
CA PRO A 267 0.30 10.83 7.07
C PRO A 267 0.82 11.34 8.43
N ASP A 268 1.61 12.41 8.39
CA ASP A 268 2.03 13.12 9.60
C ASP A 268 0.95 14.12 10.07
N TYR A 269 0.22 14.73 9.11
CA TYR A 269 -0.80 15.75 9.36
C TYR A 269 -2.04 15.52 8.50
N THR A 270 -3.16 16.16 8.89
CA THR A 270 -4.42 16.12 8.12
C THR A 270 -4.37 17.13 6.97
N ASP A 271 -3.49 16.88 6.02
CA ASP A 271 -3.35 17.64 4.79
C ASP A 271 -2.85 16.70 3.69
N PRO A 272 -3.41 16.72 2.46
CA PRO A 272 -3.01 15.83 1.38
C PRO A 272 -1.52 15.91 1.02
N SER A 273 -0.85 17.03 1.33
CA SER A 273 0.60 17.15 1.19
C SER A 273 1.37 16.06 1.93
N SER A 274 0.83 15.58 3.07
CA SER A 274 1.44 14.48 3.84
C SER A 274 1.58 13.17 3.04
N TYR A 275 0.81 12.99 1.96
CA TYR A 275 0.94 11.86 1.04
C TYR A 275 1.65 12.26 -0.26
N LEU A 276 1.29 13.39 -0.85
CA LEU A 276 1.62 13.68 -2.25
C LEU A 276 2.96 14.40 -2.40
N ASP A 277 3.36 15.23 -1.44
CA ASP A 277 4.63 15.97 -1.54
C ASP A 277 5.86 15.05 -1.52
N ILE A 278 5.76 13.87 -0.89
CA ILE A 278 6.88 12.93 -0.79
C ILE A 278 7.23 12.23 -2.10
N THR A 279 6.38 12.33 -3.11
CA THR A 279 6.49 11.60 -4.39
C THR A 279 6.88 12.49 -5.57
N ASN A 280 7.07 13.81 -5.39
CA ASN A 280 7.47 14.68 -6.48
C ASN A 280 8.93 14.48 -6.92
N SER A 281 9.25 14.84 -8.16
CA SER A 281 10.60 14.62 -8.72
C SER A 281 11.64 15.65 -8.30
N LYS A 282 11.23 16.81 -7.74
CA LYS A 282 12.14 17.91 -7.37
C LYS A 282 12.79 17.66 -6.01
N ASN A 283 12.02 17.25 -5.02
CA ASN A 283 12.45 17.10 -3.63
C ASN A 283 11.65 16.05 -2.83
N GLY A 284 10.91 15.17 -3.50
CA GLY A 284 10.17 14.09 -2.86
C GLY A 284 11.10 13.10 -2.16
N GLU A 285 10.94 12.93 -0.86
CA GLU A 285 11.83 12.09 -0.04
C GLU A 285 11.78 10.60 -0.42
N ASN A 286 10.69 10.16 -1.10
CA ASN A 286 10.48 8.76 -1.49
C ASN A 286 10.59 8.51 -3.00
N ALA A 287 11.06 9.46 -3.80
CA ALA A 287 11.19 9.30 -5.24
C ALA A 287 12.08 8.09 -5.61
N ASN A 288 13.18 7.86 -4.90
CA ASN A 288 14.07 6.73 -5.16
C ASN A 288 13.45 5.37 -4.79
N SER A 289 12.80 5.28 -3.63
CA SER A 289 12.21 4.02 -3.15
C SER A 289 10.91 3.64 -3.84
N TYR A 290 10.15 4.63 -4.38
CA TYR A 290 8.87 4.39 -5.03
C TYR A 290 8.97 4.27 -6.54
N PHE A 291 9.91 5.01 -7.16
CA PHE A 291 10.00 5.12 -8.62
C PHE A 291 11.38 4.81 -9.19
N GLY A 292 12.39 4.58 -8.33
CA GLY A 292 13.74 4.20 -8.77
C GLY A 292 14.58 5.34 -9.35
N PHE A 293 14.28 6.61 -9.01
CA PHE A 293 15.13 7.76 -9.38
C PHE A 293 15.34 8.71 -8.19
N ASP A 294 16.47 9.40 -8.15
CA ASP A 294 16.77 10.36 -7.09
C ASP A 294 16.13 11.72 -7.39
N ALA A 295 15.38 12.28 -6.43
CA ALA A 295 14.78 13.60 -6.57
C ALA A 295 15.85 14.70 -6.78
N GLY A 296 15.50 15.74 -7.53
CA GLY A 296 16.39 16.87 -7.82
C GLY A 296 17.47 16.59 -8.88
N THR A 297 17.50 15.41 -9.48
CA THR A 297 18.53 15.04 -10.47
C THR A 297 18.16 15.36 -11.92
N ASN A 298 16.99 15.95 -12.17
CA ASN A 298 16.49 16.22 -13.52
C ASN A 298 16.45 14.94 -14.38
N ASN A 299 15.98 13.84 -13.82
CA ASN A 299 16.00 12.50 -14.38
C ASN A 299 15.19 12.40 -15.68
N ALA A 300 15.79 11.82 -16.74
CA ALA A 300 15.17 11.71 -18.06
C ALA A 300 13.95 10.77 -18.04
N ALA A 301 14.01 9.66 -17.30
CA ALA A 301 12.89 8.72 -17.19
C ALA A 301 11.72 9.33 -16.43
N ALA A 302 11.99 10.13 -15.38
CA ALA A 302 10.95 10.87 -14.68
C ALA A 302 10.23 11.86 -15.59
N LYS A 303 10.97 12.59 -16.44
CA LYS A 303 10.36 13.48 -17.44
C LYS A 303 9.52 12.72 -18.46
N GLU A 304 10.03 11.60 -18.98
CA GLU A 304 9.32 10.73 -19.94
C GLU A 304 8.03 10.18 -19.29
N ALA A 305 8.06 9.87 -18.00
CA ALA A 305 6.90 9.41 -17.24
C ALA A 305 5.90 10.54 -16.89
N GLY A 306 6.22 11.81 -17.20
CA GLY A 306 5.32 12.96 -17.02
C GLY A 306 5.45 13.69 -15.68
N PHE A 307 6.51 13.48 -14.90
CA PHE A 307 6.68 14.11 -13.58
C PHE A 307 6.74 15.65 -13.64
N ASP A 308 7.10 16.26 -14.76
CA ASP A 308 7.08 17.73 -14.90
C ASP A 308 5.66 18.29 -14.68
N GLU A 309 4.61 17.58 -15.15
CA GLU A 309 3.21 17.92 -14.90
C GLU A 309 2.84 17.73 -13.43
N TYR A 310 3.19 16.56 -12.86
CA TYR A 310 2.91 16.25 -11.46
C TYR A 310 3.55 17.27 -10.51
N ASP A 311 4.81 17.61 -10.74
CA ASP A 311 5.53 18.59 -9.94
C ASP A 311 4.86 19.97 -9.96
N GLN A 312 4.30 20.36 -11.12
CA GLN A 312 3.57 21.61 -11.23
C GLN A 312 2.25 21.57 -10.44
N LEU A 313 1.52 20.45 -10.50
CA LEU A 313 0.30 20.25 -9.71
C LEU A 313 0.57 20.32 -8.20
N ILE A 314 1.65 19.68 -7.74
CA ILE A 314 2.09 19.75 -6.33
C ILE A 314 2.49 21.17 -5.95
N GLU A 315 3.25 21.87 -6.80
CA GLU A 315 3.68 23.25 -6.54
C GLU A 315 2.50 24.22 -6.46
N ASP A 316 1.52 24.09 -7.35
CA ASP A 316 0.30 24.90 -7.35
C ASP A 316 -0.54 24.67 -6.08
N ALA A 317 -0.63 23.43 -5.61
CA ALA A 317 -1.32 23.08 -4.37
C ALA A 317 -0.55 23.58 -3.13
N HIS A 318 0.77 23.38 -3.12
CA HIS A 318 1.63 23.80 -2.02
C HIS A 318 1.62 25.33 -1.81
N ASN A 319 1.59 26.10 -2.90
CA ASN A 319 1.56 27.56 -2.88
C ASN A 319 0.20 28.15 -2.55
N GLU A 320 -0.89 27.36 -2.55
CA GLU A 320 -2.20 27.82 -2.10
C GLU A 320 -2.25 27.87 -0.56
N THR A 321 -2.22 29.06 -0.01
CA THR A 321 -2.18 29.30 1.45
C THR A 321 -3.36 30.11 1.97
N LYS A 322 -4.26 30.54 1.08
CA LYS A 322 -5.35 31.44 1.42
C LYS A 322 -6.68 30.74 1.57
N ASP A 323 -6.95 29.76 0.73
CA ASP A 323 -8.19 28.99 0.71
C ASP A 323 -7.87 27.50 0.81
N VAL A 324 -8.33 26.86 1.89
CA VAL A 324 -8.07 25.45 2.16
C VAL A 324 -8.83 24.54 1.18
N ASN A 325 -10.03 24.92 0.74
CA ASN A 325 -10.78 24.13 -0.24
C ASN A 325 -10.10 24.18 -1.61
N ASP A 326 -9.65 25.37 -2.06
CA ASP A 326 -8.89 25.50 -3.31
C ASP A 326 -7.55 24.73 -3.25
N ARG A 327 -6.87 24.77 -2.10
CA ARG A 327 -5.68 23.96 -1.85
C ARG A 327 -5.99 22.47 -2.02
N TYR A 328 -7.04 21.96 -1.41
CA TYR A 328 -7.41 20.55 -1.49
C TYR A 328 -7.89 20.14 -2.88
N GLU A 329 -8.58 21.01 -3.62
CA GLU A 329 -8.92 20.80 -5.02
C GLU A 329 -7.67 20.65 -5.90
N LYS A 330 -6.65 21.44 -5.69
CA LYS A 330 -5.37 21.31 -6.40
C LYS A 330 -4.66 20.02 -6.06
N TYR A 331 -4.68 19.57 -4.79
CA TYR A 331 -4.17 18.26 -4.43
C TYR A 331 -5.01 17.11 -5.00
N ALA A 332 -6.32 17.29 -5.16
CA ALA A 332 -7.16 16.29 -5.82
C ALA A 332 -6.77 16.10 -7.30
N LYS A 333 -6.36 17.15 -8.00
CA LYS A 333 -5.78 17.05 -9.35
C LYS A 333 -4.46 16.28 -9.35
N ALA A 334 -3.57 16.56 -8.40
CA ALA A 334 -2.31 15.83 -8.27
C ALA A 334 -2.55 14.34 -7.95
N GLN A 335 -3.51 14.03 -7.07
CA GLN A 335 -3.90 12.65 -6.80
C GLN A 335 -4.50 11.97 -8.03
N ALA A 336 -5.33 12.65 -8.80
CA ALA A 336 -5.90 12.11 -10.03
C ALA A 336 -4.80 11.78 -11.06
N TRP A 337 -3.84 12.70 -11.25
CA TRP A 337 -2.67 12.44 -12.09
C TRP A 337 -1.87 11.22 -11.63
N LEU A 338 -1.58 11.11 -10.32
CA LEU A 338 -0.83 9.98 -9.77
C LEU A 338 -1.57 8.65 -9.99
N THR A 339 -2.90 8.66 -9.84
CA THR A 339 -3.74 7.48 -10.09
C THR A 339 -3.76 7.12 -11.57
N ASP A 340 -3.98 8.10 -12.47
CA ASP A 340 -3.98 7.87 -13.93
C ASP A 340 -2.63 7.38 -14.44
N SER A 341 -1.54 7.93 -13.93
CA SER A 341 -0.18 7.51 -14.30
C SER A 341 0.11 6.05 -14.01
N ALA A 342 -0.60 5.45 -13.05
CA ALA A 342 -0.39 4.11 -12.51
C ALA A 342 1.07 3.83 -12.08
N LEU A 343 1.86 4.88 -11.80
CA LEU A 343 3.25 4.75 -11.32
C LEU A 343 3.31 4.20 -9.90
N LEU A 344 2.26 4.44 -9.13
CA LEU A 344 2.09 3.95 -7.77
C LEU A 344 0.69 3.36 -7.63
N ILE A 345 0.61 2.06 -7.40
CA ILE A 345 -0.68 1.36 -7.27
C ILE A 345 -0.99 1.18 -5.79
N PRO A 346 -1.99 1.89 -5.25
CA PRO A 346 -2.47 1.66 -3.88
C PRO A 346 -3.04 0.25 -3.74
N ILE A 347 -2.76 -0.41 -2.62
CA ILE A 347 -3.21 -1.78 -2.36
C ILE A 347 -4.21 -1.80 -1.22
N HIS A 348 -3.75 -1.47 -0.01
CA HIS A 348 -4.59 -1.54 1.18
C HIS A 348 -4.09 -0.59 2.28
N SER A 349 -4.98 -0.27 3.23
CA SER A 349 -4.59 0.33 4.50
C SER A 349 -4.08 -0.74 5.47
N ASP A 350 -3.41 -0.31 6.51
CA ASP A 350 -3.22 -1.10 7.72
C ASP A 350 -4.56 -1.32 8.43
N GLY A 351 -4.63 -2.33 9.30
CA GLY A 351 -5.82 -2.65 10.07
C GLY A 351 -6.68 -3.77 9.49
N ALA A 352 -7.93 -3.83 9.92
CA ALA A 352 -8.92 -4.90 9.69
C ALA A 352 -8.38 -6.33 9.91
N SER A 353 -7.26 -6.46 10.60
CA SER A 353 -6.68 -7.75 10.95
C SER A 353 -7.41 -8.36 12.13
N PRO A 354 -7.69 -9.67 12.11
CA PRO A 354 -8.23 -10.35 13.28
C PRO A 354 -7.20 -10.36 14.41
N GLY A 355 -7.69 -10.21 15.62
CA GLY A 355 -6.83 -10.19 16.80
C GLY A 355 -7.56 -10.53 18.08
N VAL A 356 -6.78 -10.77 19.14
CA VAL A 356 -7.26 -10.98 20.50
C VAL A 356 -6.48 -10.07 21.44
N ARG A 357 -7.12 -9.60 22.52
CA ARG A 357 -6.48 -8.66 23.43
C ARG A 357 -7.05 -8.68 24.86
N LYS A 358 -6.22 -8.21 25.80
CA LYS A 358 -6.60 -7.88 27.18
C LYS A 358 -6.59 -6.37 27.41
N THR A 359 -6.36 -5.56 26.39
CA THR A 359 -6.42 -4.10 26.50
C THR A 359 -7.86 -3.64 26.47
N VAL A 360 -8.19 -2.66 27.31
CA VAL A 360 -9.51 -2.04 27.35
C VAL A 360 -9.70 -1.19 26.09
N PRO A 361 -10.79 -1.37 25.33
CA PRO A 361 -11.02 -0.62 24.09
C PRO A 361 -11.06 0.89 24.32
N TYR A 362 -10.52 1.64 23.37
CA TYR A 362 -10.57 3.12 23.34
C TYR A 362 -9.97 3.85 24.54
N THR A 363 -9.13 3.18 25.33
CA THR A 363 -8.35 3.82 26.40
C THR A 363 -7.00 4.32 25.92
N ALA A 364 -6.43 3.75 24.85
CA ALA A 364 -5.26 4.32 24.21
C ALA A 364 -5.59 5.65 23.52
N ALA A 365 -4.62 6.56 23.48
CA ALA A 365 -4.75 7.74 22.65
C ALA A 365 -4.92 7.33 21.17
N PHE A 366 -5.91 7.89 20.53
CA PHE A 366 -6.18 7.67 19.12
C PHE A 366 -6.20 9.03 18.41
N ALA A 367 -5.36 9.15 17.39
CA ALA A 367 -5.50 10.18 16.38
C ALA A 367 -5.35 9.50 15.02
N TRP A 368 -6.23 9.77 14.08
CA TRP A 368 -6.14 9.22 12.73
C TRP A 368 -4.96 9.83 11.97
N THR A 369 -4.69 11.08 12.30
CA THR A 369 -3.60 11.88 11.72
C THR A 369 -2.98 12.80 12.77
N GLY A 370 -1.86 13.39 12.44
CA GLY A 370 -1.30 14.51 13.19
C GLY A 370 -0.46 14.13 14.39
N HIS A 371 -0.14 12.85 14.59
CA HIS A 371 0.76 12.44 15.65
C HIS A 371 1.53 11.18 15.28
N LYS A 372 2.64 11.35 14.62
CA LYS A 372 3.56 10.28 14.27
C LYS A 372 3.97 9.50 15.53
N GLY A 373 3.88 8.19 15.49
CA GLY A 373 4.21 7.33 16.65
C GLY A 373 3.08 7.17 17.68
N GLN A 374 1.85 7.60 17.39
CA GLN A 374 0.70 7.37 18.28
C GLN A 374 0.50 5.89 18.67
N THR A 375 0.88 4.96 17.82
CA THR A 375 0.81 3.51 18.09
C THR A 375 1.60 3.10 19.33
N PHE A 376 2.62 3.87 19.71
CA PHE A 376 3.47 3.66 20.89
C PHE A 376 3.05 4.53 22.09
N ASN A 377 1.91 5.24 22.00
CA ASN A 377 1.42 6.05 23.10
C ASN A 377 0.59 5.22 24.07
N TYR A 378 1.25 4.59 25.03
CA TYR A 378 0.63 3.71 26.02
C TYR A 378 0.13 4.45 27.28
N LYS A 379 0.23 5.78 27.34
CA LYS A 379 0.00 6.58 28.56
C LYS A 379 -1.38 6.36 29.19
N TYR A 380 -2.40 6.20 28.36
CA TYR A 380 -3.79 6.05 28.82
C TYR A 380 -4.32 4.62 28.65
N LEU A 381 -3.49 3.72 28.14
CA LEU A 381 -3.90 2.34 27.90
C LEU A 381 -4.18 1.63 29.20
N GLU A 382 -5.32 0.98 29.30
CA GLU A 382 -5.73 0.16 30.42
C GLU A 382 -5.70 -1.32 30.03
N LEU A 383 -5.37 -2.17 31.02
CA LEU A 383 -5.37 -3.62 30.90
C LEU A 383 -6.43 -4.22 31.78
N GLN A 384 -6.96 -5.38 31.38
CA GLN A 384 -7.86 -6.21 32.17
C GLN A 384 -7.33 -7.65 32.22
N ASP A 385 -7.72 -8.43 33.23
CA ASP A 385 -7.24 -9.80 33.43
C ASP A 385 -7.86 -10.78 32.41
N LYS A 386 -9.12 -10.52 32.02
CA LYS A 386 -9.82 -11.37 31.03
C LYS A 386 -9.51 -10.98 29.60
N VAL A 387 -9.65 -11.93 28.68
CA VAL A 387 -9.64 -11.66 27.26
C VAL A 387 -10.91 -10.89 26.89
N LEU A 388 -10.77 -9.80 26.14
CA LEU A 388 -11.90 -9.01 25.65
C LEU A 388 -12.78 -9.86 24.73
N THR A 389 -14.10 -9.78 24.91
CA THR A 389 -15.03 -10.44 23.97
C THR A 389 -15.31 -9.55 22.77
N THR A 390 -15.66 -10.18 21.64
CA THR A 390 -16.11 -9.47 20.42
C THR A 390 -17.27 -8.52 20.73
N LYS A 391 -18.24 -9.01 21.51
CA LYS A 391 -19.40 -8.20 21.94
C LYS A 391 -19.00 -6.96 22.71
N GLU A 392 -18.11 -7.09 23.70
CA GLU A 392 -17.62 -5.94 24.48
C GLU A 392 -16.87 -4.93 23.62
N ASN A 393 -16.08 -5.42 22.65
CA ASN A 393 -15.40 -4.56 21.69
C ASN A 393 -16.40 -3.75 20.85
N ASP A 394 -17.44 -4.39 20.33
CA ASP A 394 -18.44 -3.76 19.47
C ASP A 394 -19.31 -2.76 20.25
N GLU A 395 -19.70 -3.11 21.48
CA GLU A 395 -20.43 -2.20 22.38
C GLU A 395 -19.58 -0.95 22.70
N ALA A 396 -18.29 -1.12 23.01
CA ALA A 396 -17.39 -0.01 23.26
C ALA A 396 -17.20 0.88 22.02
N ARG A 397 -17.18 0.29 20.82
CA ARG A 397 -17.11 1.03 19.54
C ARG A 397 -18.34 1.90 19.34
N GLU A 398 -19.53 1.36 19.55
CA GLU A 398 -20.79 2.11 19.40
C GLU A 398 -20.93 3.23 20.45
N GLN A 399 -20.37 3.04 21.65
CA GLN A 399 -20.30 4.11 22.65
C GLN A 399 -19.32 5.21 22.27
N TRP A 400 -18.18 4.84 21.68
CA TRP A 400 -17.13 5.79 21.28
C TRP A 400 -17.55 6.67 20.10
N LYS A 401 -18.41 6.19 19.22
CA LYS A 401 -18.97 6.95 18.09
C LYS A 401 -19.96 8.06 18.48
N LYS A 402 -20.51 8.02 19.71
CA LYS A 402 -21.47 9.00 20.24
C LYS A 402 -20.75 10.20 20.86
#